data_1bd19c0c94a0d33438aa322dfb018873
#
_entry.id   1bd19c0c94a0d33438aa322dfb018873
#
_cell.length_a   1.000
_cell.length_b   1.000
_cell.length_c   1.000
_cell.angle_alpha   90.00
_cell.angle_beta   90.00
_cell.angle_gamma   90.00
#
_symmetry.space_group_name_H-M   'P 1'
#
loop_
_entity.id
_entity.type
_entity.pdbx_description
1 polymer ?
#
loop_
_entity_poly.entity_id
_entity_poly.type
_entity_poly.pdbx_seq_one_letter_code
_entity_poly.pdbx_strand_id
1 'polypeptide(L)'
;MDREIELAALDLRYESYRMKNPAVEARLLASIAERGIEKPLEGVDPHSILLNGFKRYRCAVKLGIGMAPYTSLGAEEAAAILNLLRVSNDHSLSILEQAAFLDQLRKLEQTSVAEMAEQLSRSKSWVSMRLGLIAEMSPRVREKIFSGAFPVYPYMYTLRQFMRMNGGGKKEIEEFVVALSGKKLSVREIEQLAHGYFRGPASFRQAIREGHPGRVLEALRKVPEDPDGCNEFERVLLKDLEITQKYMQRVMGKSEDRRLKTPAFHAQANLLTAGILSQTRAFSDSVRKLHDRSGEAQSGVSAAPGGHEHSGDRSPVPTQPQHGAHDLQATGGDAGPGAQGQDPH
;
A
#
# COMPACT_ATOMS: atom_id res chain seq x y z
N MET A 1 -5.71 37.09 13.93
CA MET A 1 -5.96 38.07 12.85
C MET A 1 -5.16 37.62 11.64
N ASP A 2 -5.82 37.57 10.52
CA ASP A 2 -5.15 37.22 9.26
C ASP A 2 -4.27 38.42 8.84
N ARG A 3 -3.04 38.15 8.49
CA ARG A 3 -2.09 39.11 8.00
C ARG A 3 -1.48 38.62 6.69
N GLU A 4 -0.91 39.51 5.90
CA GLU A 4 -0.09 39.09 4.77
C GLU A 4 1.33 38.76 5.26
N ILE A 5 1.93 37.72 4.72
CA ILE A 5 3.31 37.29 5.00
C ILE A 5 4.08 37.14 3.70
N GLU A 6 5.34 37.56 3.72
CA GLU A 6 6.27 37.30 2.62
C GLU A 6 6.65 35.81 2.60
N LEU A 7 6.43 35.14 1.46
CA LEU A 7 6.73 33.73 1.34
C LEU A 7 8.18 33.35 1.54
N ALA A 8 9.10 34.29 1.18
CA ALA A 8 10.54 34.11 1.37
C ALA A 8 10.97 34.15 2.85
N ALA A 9 10.16 34.74 3.73
CA ALA A 9 10.43 34.80 5.17
C ALA A 9 9.99 33.57 5.95
N LEU A 10 9.29 32.60 5.30
CA LEU A 10 8.76 31.42 5.96
C LEU A 10 9.85 30.37 6.22
N ASP A 11 9.94 29.91 7.46
CA ASP A 11 10.71 28.72 7.83
C ASP A 11 9.92 27.45 7.49
N LEU A 12 10.48 26.63 6.62
CA LEU A 12 9.83 25.44 6.07
C LEU A 12 10.28 24.13 6.74
N ARG A 13 10.85 24.17 7.96
CA ARG A 13 11.38 22.99 8.67
C ARG A 13 10.40 21.83 8.76
N TYR A 14 9.09 22.11 8.75
CA TYR A 14 8.02 21.10 8.79
C TYR A 14 7.52 20.62 7.43
N GLU A 15 8.14 21.00 6.32
CA GLU A 15 7.74 20.53 4.99
C GLU A 15 7.85 19.01 4.87
N SER A 16 8.88 18.40 5.47
CA SER A 16 9.07 16.95 5.50
C SER A 16 8.01 16.16 6.30
N TYR A 17 7.19 16.85 7.08
CA TYR A 17 6.06 16.30 7.83
C TYR A 17 4.77 16.26 7.01
N ARG A 18 4.80 16.87 5.81
CA ARG A 18 3.63 17.03 4.95
C ARG A 18 3.75 16.17 3.70
N MET A 19 2.71 15.41 3.44
CA MET A 19 2.68 14.50 2.30
C MET A 19 2.55 15.25 0.98
N LYS A 20 3.41 14.93 0.02
CA LYS A 20 3.33 15.45 -1.34
C LYS A 20 2.31 14.65 -2.15
N ASN A 21 1.45 15.35 -2.88
CA ASN A 21 0.49 14.77 -3.81
C ASN A 21 0.42 15.61 -5.08
N PRO A 22 1.16 15.24 -6.14
CA PRO A 22 1.26 16.03 -7.35
C PRO A 22 -0.10 16.29 -8.04
N ALA A 23 -1.01 15.32 -8.01
CA ALA A 23 -2.33 15.48 -8.64
C ALA A 23 -3.21 16.50 -7.90
N VAL A 24 -3.15 16.53 -6.56
CA VAL A 24 -3.85 17.54 -5.77
C VAL A 24 -3.21 18.90 -5.94
N GLU A 25 -1.87 18.97 -5.99
CA GLU A 25 -1.14 20.22 -6.19
C GLU A 25 -1.38 20.83 -7.58
N ALA A 26 -1.51 20.00 -8.63
CA ALA A 26 -1.84 20.49 -9.97
C ALA A 26 -3.23 21.16 -10.02
N ARG A 27 -4.24 20.57 -9.38
CA ARG A 27 -5.59 21.17 -9.27
C ARG A 27 -5.58 22.45 -8.43
N LEU A 28 -4.82 22.44 -7.34
CA LEU A 28 -4.68 23.61 -6.45
C LEU A 28 -3.95 24.74 -7.15
N LEU A 29 -2.93 24.44 -7.98
CA LEU A 29 -2.21 25.42 -8.77
C LEU A 29 -3.14 26.17 -9.72
N ALA A 30 -4.02 25.45 -10.44
CA ALA A 30 -5.02 26.08 -11.31
C ALA A 30 -6.01 26.97 -10.52
N SER A 31 -6.49 26.49 -9.37
CA SER A 31 -7.39 27.27 -8.52
C SER A 31 -6.73 28.55 -7.97
N ILE A 32 -5.47 28.48 -7.56
CA ILE A 32 -4.74 29.65 -7.04
C ILE A 32 -4.42 30.64 -8.16
N ALA A 33 -4.14 30.17 -9.38
CA ALA A 33 -3.91 31.03 -10.52
C ALA A 33 -5.16 31.84 -10.89
N GLU A 34 -6.36 31.28 -10.69
CA GLU A 34 -7.63 31.93 -11.00
C GLU A 34 -8.14 32.84 -9.88
N ARG A 35 -8.07 32.38 -8.60
CA ARG A 35 -8.74 33.04 -7.48
C ARG A 35 -7.80 33.51 -6.36
N GLY A 36 -6.50 33.29 -6.50
CA GLY A 36 -5.55 33.54 -5.43
C GLY A 36 -5.61 32.52 -4.30
N ILE A 37 -4.96 32.84 -3.19
CA ILE A 37 -4.94 32.00 -1.98
C ILE A 37 -6.12 32.37 -1.08
N GLU A 38 -7.20 31.61 -1.17
CA GLU A 38 -8.44 31.86 -0.39
C GLU A 38 -8.31 31.49 1.09
N LYS A 39 -7.54 30.43 1.41
CA LYS A 39 -7.32 30.00 2.79
C LYS A 39 -5.92 30.40 3.24
N PRO A 40 -5.76 31.01 4.42
CA PRO A 40 -4.46 31.46 4.89
C PRO A 40 -3.48 30.29 5.10
N LEU A 41 -2.20 30.57 4.99
CA LEU A 41 -1.15 29.72 5.52
C LEU A 41 -1.19 29.79 7.04
N GLU A 42 -0.83 28.72 7.74
CA GLU A 42 -0.92 28.65 9.20
C GLU A 42 0.44 28.28 9.79
N GLY A 43 0.85 28.98 10.85
CA GLY A 43 2.16 28.74 11.45
C GLY A 43 2.38 29.37 12.80
N VAL A 44 3.63 29.61 13.16
CA VAL A 44 4.09 30.10 14.47
C VAL A 44 4.62 31.53 14.32
N ASP A 45 4.14 32.46 15.15
CA ASP A 45 4.70 33.80 15.29
C ASP A 45 5.51 33.93 16.61
N PRO A 46 6.57 34.74 16.65
CA PRO A 46 7.09 35.65 15.60
C PRO A 46 8.03 34.96 14.60
N HIS A 47 8.31 33.67 14.74
CA HIS A 47 9.37 32.95 14.02
C HIS A 47 9.00 32.59 12.57
N SER A 48 7.78 32.90 12.12
CA SER A 48 7.30 32.61 10.76
C SER A 48 7.48 31.14 10.34
N ILE A 49 7.36 30.18 11.28
CA ILE A 49 7.49 28.74 11.00
C ILE A 49 6.19 28.26 10.39
N LEU A 50 6.22 27.78 9.16
CA LEU A 50 5.04 27.22 8.50
C LEU A 50 4.69 25.84 9.05
N LEU A 51 3.45 25.65 9.52
CA LEU A 51 2.93 24.36 9.99
C LEU A 51 1.91 23.75 9.03
N ASN A 52 1.07 24.57 8.40
CA ASN A 52 0.06 24.11 7.45
C ASN A 52 -0.03 25.03 6.23
N GLY A 53 -0.43 24.46 5.07
CA GLY A 53 -0.54 25.19 3.83
C GLY A 53 0.63 24.98 2.85
N PHE A 54 1.52 24.02 3.08
CA PHE A 54 2.69 23.77 2.21
C PHE A 54 2.34 23.55 0.74
N LYS A 55 1.19 22.95 0.42
CA LYS A 55 0.72 22.82 -0.96
C LYS A 55 0.41 24.17 -1.57
N ARG A 56 -0.27 25.06 -0.81
CA ARG A 56 -0.55 26.46 -1.22
C ARG A 56 0.75 27.24 -1.39
N TYR A 57 1.65 27.13 -0.42
CA TYR A 57 2.98 27.71 -0.50
C TYR A 57 3.72 27.32 -1.79
N ARG A 58 3.85 26.02 -2.06
CA ARG A 58 4.53 25.54 -3.28
C ARG A 58 3.85 26.00 -4.57
N CYS A 59 2.53 26.05 -4.59
CA CYS A 59 1.79 26.58 -5.74
C CYS A 59 2.01 28.09 -5.92
N ALA A 60 1.97 28.85 -4.82
CA ALA A 60 2.22 30.29 -4.84
C ALA A 60 3.63 30.62 -5.35
N VAL A 61 4.64 29.91 -4.86
CA VAL A 61 6.03 30.09 -5.34
C VAL A 61 6.14 29.79 -6.85
N LYS A 62 5.47 28.73 -7.34
CA LYS A 62 5.45 28.41 -8.78
C LYS A 62 4.77 29.48 -9.64
N LEU A 63 3.80 30.19 -9.07
CA LEU A 63 3.08 31.28 -9.74
C LEU A 63 3.77 32.64 -9.58
N GLY A 64 4.90 32.73 -8.89
CA GLY A 64 5.62 33.99 -8.63
C GLY A 64 4.90 34.92 -7.64
N ILE A 65 3.98 34.39 -6.82
CA ILE A 65 3.27 35.12 -5.77
C ILE A 65 4.25 35.33 -4.62
N GLY A 66 4.52 36.60 -4.22
CA GLY A 66 5.45 36.93 -3.15
C GLY A 66 4.81 36.98 -1.75
N MET A 67 3.53 37.33 -1.67
CA MET A 67 2.79 37.54 -0.42
C MET A 67 1.60 36.55 -0.33
N ALA A 68 1.27 36.12 0.86
CA ALA A 68 0.12 35.22 1.10
C ALA A 68 -0.58 35.55 2.42
N PRO A 69 -1.91 35.33 2.51
CA PRO A 69 -2.62 35.42 3.78
C PRO A 69 -2.09 34.37 4.75
N TYR A 70 -1.89 34.77 6.00
CA TYR A 70 -1.27 33.97 7.05
C TYR A 70 -2.00 34.16 8.39
N THR A 71 -2.19 33.05 9.11
CA THR A 71 -2.78 33.02 10.44
C THR A 71 -1.81 32.38 11.42
N SER A 72 -1.56 33.04 12.55
CA SER A 72 -0.78 32.46 13.64
C SER A 72 -1.61 31.43 14.42
N LEU A 73 -1.02 30.27 14.67
CA LEU A 73 -1.58 29.22 15.55
C LEU A 73 -1.05 29.34 17.00
N GLY A 74 -0.07 30.20 17.25
CA GLY A 74 0.49 30.43 18.57
C GLY A 74 1.89 31.05 18.49
N ALA A 75 2.38 31.54 19.64
CA ALA A 75 3.71 32.14 19.76
C ALA A 75 4.81 31.07 19.97
N GLU A 76 4.43 29.96 20.62
CA GLU A 76 5.35 28.85 20.90
C GLU A 76 5.06 27.70 19.96
N GLU A 77 6.12 27.03 19.49
CA GLU A 77 6.07 25.97 18.49
C GLU A 77 5.20 24.78 18.96
N ALA A 78 5.36 24.35 20.20
CA ALA A 78 4.58 23.24 20.77
C ALA A 78 3.09 23.60 20.89
N ALA A 79 2.76 24.79 21.36
CA ALA A 79 1.38 25.26 21.47
C ALA A 79 0.71 25.38 20.10
N ALA A 80 1.42 25.86 19.10
CA ALA A 80 0.93 25.96 17.72
C ALA A 80 0.70 24.59 17.09
N ILE A 81 1.58 23.58 17.32
CA ILE A 81 1.39 22.21 16.90
C ILE A 81 0.17 21.59 17.58
N LEU A 82 -0.01 21.80 18.88
CA LEU A 82 -1.21 21.37 19.61
C LEU A 82 -2.49 21.95 18.99
N ASN A 83 -2.50 23.24 18.71
CA ASN A 83 -3.64 23.91 18.08
C ASN A 83 -3.92 23.36 16.68
N LEU A 84 -2.87 23.14 15.87
CA LEU A 84 -3.02 22.50 14.57
C LEU A 84 -3.66 21.11 14.69
N LEU A 85 -3.22 20.28 15.64
CA LEU A 85 -3.71 18.93 15.84
C LEU A 85 -5.16 18.93 16.39
N ARG A 86 -5.55 19.91 17.23
CA ARG A 86 -6.92 20.04 17.76
C ARG A 86 -7.92 20.41 16.67
N VAL A 87 -7.55 21.36 15.80
CA VAL A 87 -8.43 21.87 14.73
C VAL A 87 -8.43 20.93 13.52
N SER A 88 -7.38 20.12 13.38
CA SER A 88 -7.25 19.21 12.23
C SER A 88 -8.29 18.11 12.27
N ASN A 89 -9.07 18.04 11.21
CA ASN A 89 -9.87 16.87 10.86
C ASN A 89 -9.12 15.99 9.86
N ASP A 90 -9.66 14.84 9.50
CA ASP A 90 -9.05 13.89 8.57
C ASP A 90 -8.86 14.44 7.13
N HIS A 91 -9.44 15.60 6.83
CA HIS A 91 -9.27 16.29 5.56
C HIS A 91 -8.08 17.26 5.54
N SER A 92 -7.63 17.75 6.69
CA SER A 92 -6.53 18.73 6.80
C SER A 92 -5.18 18.08 7.06
N LEU A 93 -5.13 17.05 7.90
CA LEU A 93 -3.96 16.24 8.20
C LEU A 93 -4.27 14.74 8.09
N SER A 94 -3.52 14.03 7.27
CA SER A 94 -3.57 12.56 7.24
C SER A 94 -3.09 11.95 8.57
N ILE A 95 -3.45 10.69 8.82
CA ILE A 95 -3.01 9.96 10.03
C ILE A 95 -1.49 10.00 10.21
N LEU A 96 -0.74 9.90 9.11
CA LEU A 96 0.73 9.93 9.16
C LEU A 96 1.29 11.32 9.46
N GLU A 97 0.66 12.38 8.92
CA GLU A 97 1.03 13.76 9.24
C GLU A 97 0.73 14.09 10.70
N GLN A 98 -0.44 13.69 11.22
CA GLN A 98 -0.77 13.78 12.64
C GLN A 98 0.26 13.02 13.50
N ALA A 99 0.64 11.82 13.09
CA ALA A 99 1.65 11.02 13.77
C ALA A 99 3.03 11.69 13.81
N ALA A 100 3.43 12.33 12.70
CA ALA A 100 4.69 13.07 12.63
C ALA A 100 4.71 14.30 13.55
N PHE A 101 3.61 15.06 13.59
CA PHE A 101 3.48 16.20 14.49
C PHE A 101 3.40 15.78 15.97
N LEU A 102 2.73 14.67 16.29
CA LEU A 102 2.73 14.11 17.65
C LEU A 102 4.12 13.66 18.09
N ASP A 103 4.90 13.04 17.20
CA ASP A 103 6.28 12.65 17.50
C ASP A 103 7.18 13.87 17.73
N GLN A 104 6.94 14.95 16.98
CA GLN A 104 7.63 16.22 17.19
C GLN A 104 7.25 16.88 18.52
N LEU A 105 5.96 16.96 18.83
CA LEU A 105 5.47 17.51 20.08
C LEU A 105 6.09 16.78 21.28
N ARG A 106 6.16 15.44 21.24
CA ARG A 106 6.81 14.63 22.26
C ARG A 106 8.31 14.97 22.41
N LYS A 107 9.00 15.30 21.32
CA LYS A 107 10.42 15.68 21.36
C LYS A 107 10.62 17.08 21.94
N LEU A 108 9.72 18.02 21.64
CA LEU A 108 9.82 19.39 22.13
C LEU A 108 9.53 19.49 23.63
N GLU A 109 8.47 18.85 24.09
CA GLU A 109 7.99 18.99 25.47
C GLU A 109 8.32 17.81 26.39
N GLN A 110 8.85 16.70 25.84
CA GLN A 110 9.11 15.45 26.56
C GLN A 110 7.87 14.90 27.31
N THR A 111 6.68 15.25 26.82
CA THR A 111 5.39 14.88 27.41
C THR A 111 5.07 13.40 27.26
N SER A 112 4.35 12.86 28.22
CA SER A 112 3.82 11.50 28.19
C SER A 112 2.63 11.35 27.23
N VAL A 113 2.32 10.11 26.86
CA VAL A 113 1.11 9.81 26.06
C VAL A 113 -0.17 10.27 26.77
N ALA A 114 -0.19 10.21 28.11
CA ALA A 114 -1.35 10.61 28.89
C ALA A 114 -1.58 12.14 28.82
N GLU A 115 -0.54 12.93 29.01
CA GLU A 115 -0.60 14.40 28.92
C GLU A 115 -0.95 14.86 27.52
N MET A 116 -0.35 14.29 26.47
CA MET A 116 -0.72 14.60 25.08
C MET A 116 -2.19 14.28 24.80
N ALA A 117 -2.69 13.17 25.33
CA ALA A 117 -4.08 12.77 25.14
C ALA A 117 -5.05 13.76 25.81
N GLU A 118 -4.72 14.22 26.99
CA GLU A 118 -5.48 15.24 27.75
C GLU A 118 -5.44 16.58 27.01
N GLN A 119 -4.26 17.09 26.67
CA GLN A 119 -4.07 18.35 25.95
C GLN A 119 -4.83 18.38 24.62
N LEU A 120 -4.89 17.25 23.89
CA LEU A 120 -5.57 17.12 22.60
C LEU A 120 -7.05 16.76 22.72
N SER A 121 -7.57 16.51 23.93
CA SER A 121 -8.92 15.97 24.15
C SER A 121 -9.17 14.69 23.33
N ARG A 122 -8.19 13.78 23.32
CA ARG A 122 -8.22 12.50 22.60
C ARG A 122 -7.93 11.33 23.55
N SER A 123 -8.28 10.10 23.13
CA SER A 123 -7.95 8.93 23.93
C SER A 123 -6.44 8.61 23.91
N LYS A 124 -5.91 8.02 25.00
CA LYS A 124 -4.53 7.51 25.05
C LYS A 124 -4.24 6.54 23.90
N SER A 125 -5.20 5.71 23.53
CA SER A 125 -5.08 4.79 22.39
C SER A 125 -4.91 5.52 21.06
N TRP A 126 -5.60 6.65 20.86
CA TRP A 126 -5.49 7.48 19.66
C TRP A 126 -4.06 8.04 19.50
N VAL A 127 -3.47 8.56 20.57
CA VAL A 127 -2.09 9.08 20.59
C VAL A 127 -1.08 7.95 20.41
N SER A 128 -1.20 6.88 21.21
CA SER A 128 -0.27 5.73 21.18
C SER A 128 -0.21 5.06 19.80
N MET A 129 -1.37 4.89 19.15
CA MET A 129 -1.43 4.31 17.80
C MET A 129 -0.64 5.15 16.78
N ARG A 130 -0.80 6.49 16.81
CA ARG A 130 -0.11 7.39 15.87
C ARG A 130 1.40 7.44 16.12
N LEU A 131 1.82 7.53 17.37
CA LEU A 131 3.25 7.45 17.71
C LEU A 131 3.86 6.12 17.29
N GLY A 132 3.12 5.01 17.46
CA GLY A 132 3.53 3.69 16.99
C GLY A 132 3.75 3.64 15.47
N LEU A 133 2.94 4.35 14.68
CA LEU A 133 3.11 4.41 13.22
C LEU A 133 4.49 4.96 12.81
N ILE A 134 4.89 6.07 13.42
CA ILE A 134 6.20 6.68 13.12
C ILE A 134 7.36 5.85 13.67
N ALA A 135 7.22 5.28 14.87
CA ALA A 135 8.25 4.43 15.48
C ALA A 135 8.51 3.12 14.69
N GLU A 136 7.50 2.60 14.01
CA GLU A 136 7.62 1.42 13.13
C GLU A 136 8.38 1.74 11.84
N MET A 137 8.35 2.99 11.34
CA MET A 137 9.02 3.38 10.10
C MET A 137 10.51 3.59 10.30
N SER A 138 11.32 3.09 9.36
CA SER A 138 12.69 3.58 9.22
C SER A 138 12.71 4.98 8.58
N PRO A 139 13.80 5.76 8.78
CA PRO A 139 13.92 7.08 8.17
C PRO A 139 13.72 7.08 6.64
N ARG A 140 14.24 6.07 5.95
CA ARG A 140 14.10 5.91 4.49
C ARG A 140 12.66 5.61 4.07
N VAL A 141 11.95 4.73 4.79
CA VAL A 141 10.54 4.44 4.53
C VAL A 141 9.71 5.69 4.71
N ARG A 142 9.95 6.44 5.79
CA ARG A 142 9.28 7.72 6.06
C ARG A 142 9.49 8.71 4.92
N GLU A 143 10.74 8.90 4.48
CA GLU A 143 11.07 9.77 3.33
C GLU A 143 10.29 9.38 2.07
N LYS A 144 10.29 8.09 1.68
CA LYS A 144 9.62 7.63 0.46
C LYS A 144 8.11 7.81 0.50
N ILE A 145 7.49 7.61 1.66
CA ILE A 145 6.04 7.80 1.84
C ILE A 145 5.68 9.28 1.83
N PHE A 146 6.38 10.11 2.59
CA PHE A 146 6.07 11.55 2.69
C PHE A 146 6.39 12.31 1.39
N SER A 147 7.41 11.89 0.65
CA SER A 147 7.70 12.44 -0.68
C SER A 147 6.67 12.04 -1.75
N GLY A 148 5.77 11.08 -1.45
CA GLY A 148 4.82 10.53 -2.41
C GLY A 148 5.43 9.51 -3.39
N ALA A 149 6.70 9.11 -3.18
CA ALA A 149 7.37 8.11 -4.00
C ALA A 149 6.85 6.69 -3.77
N PHE A 150 6.27 6.43 -2.59
CA PHE A 150 5.59 5.18 -2.27
C PHE A 150 4.19 5.46 -1.71
N PRO A 151 3.13 4.78 -2.17
CA PRO A 151 1.78 5.04 -1.71
C PRO A 151 1.56 4.60 -0.26
N VAL A 152 0.78 5.39 0.48
CA VAL A 152 0.51 5.17 1.91
C VAL A 152 -0.28 3.90 2.16
N TYR A 153 -1.28 3.63 1.32
CA TYR A 153 -2.24 2.55 1.54
C TYR A 153 -1.58 1.16 1.66
N PRO A 154 -0.73 0.71 0.72
CA PRO A 154 -0.04 -0.57 0.86
C PRO A 154 0.84 -0.64 2.11
N TYR A 155 1.49 0.47 2.49
CA TYR A 155 2.27 0.49 3.73
C TYR A 155 1.38 0.23 4.95
N MET A 156 0.28 0.98 5.08
CA MET A 156 -0.59 0.93 6.25
C MET A 156 -1.32 -0.40 6.42
N TYR A 157 -1.80 -0.97 5.31
CA TYR A 157 -2.73 -2.11 5.36
C TYR A 157 -2.09 -3.43 4.96
N THR A 158 -1.02 -3.42 4.17
CA THR A 158 -0.34 -4.64 3.71
C THR A 158 1.00 -4.85 4.40
N LEU A 159 1.96 -3.92 4.26
CA LEU A 159 3.32 -4.11 4.77
C LEU A 159 3.39 -4.19 6.29
N ARG A 160 2.59 -3.41 7.01
CA ARG A 160 2.53 -3.48 8.49
C ARG A 160 2.03 -4.83 9.01
N GLN A 161 1.21 -5.55 8.24
CA GLN A 161 0.81 -6.90 8.61
C GLN A 161 2.00 -7.86 8.56
N PHE A 162 2.83 -7.76 7.51
CA PHE A 162 4.05 -8.58 7.41
C PHE A 162 5.04 -8.28 8.52
N MET A 163 5.23 -7.02 8.93
CA MET A 163 6.05 -6.68 10.10
C MET A 163 5.56 -7.36 11.39
N ARG A 164 4.24 -7.37 11.61
CA ARG A 164 3.65 -7.93 12.83
C ARG A 164 3.64 -9.46 12.86
N MET A 165 3.50 -10.09 11.68
CA MET A 165 3.40 -11.54 11.57
C MET A 165 4.75 -12.24 11.65
N ASN A 166 5.78 -11.65 11.05
CA ASN A 166 7.05 -12.35 10.81
C ASN A 166 8.17 -11.95 11.80
N GLY A 167 7.90 -11.03 12.78
CA GLY A 167 9.02 -10.37 13.48
C GLY A 167 9.98 -9.71 12.47
N GLY A 168 9.57 -9.70 11.19
CA GLY A 168 10.33 -9.39 10.01
C GLY A 168 10.85 -7.98 10.08
N GLY A 169 12.13 -7.87 9.92
CA GLY A 169 12.87 -6.70 10.25
C GLY A 169 12.38 -5.51 9.44
N LYS A 170 12.33 -4.37 10.12
CA LYS A 170 12.20 -3.05 9.49
C LYS A 170 13.07 -2.93 8.23
N LYS A 171 14.18 -3.68 8.17
CA LYS A 171 15.09 -3.75 7.03
C LYS A 171 14.46 -4.35 5.77
N GLU A 172 13.72 -5.46 5.88
CA GLU A 172 13.06 -6.07 4.71
C GLU A 172 11.96 -5.17 4.14
N ILE A 173 11.20 -4.50 5.02
CA ILE A 173 10.21 -3.51 4.60
C ILE A 173 10.89 -2.31 3.93
N GLU A 174 12.01 -1.83 4.48
CA GLU A 174 12.78 -0.73 3.88
C GLU A 174 13.28 -1.11 2.49
N GLU A 175 13.88 -2.29 2.33
CA GLU A 175 14.36 -2.79 1.05
C GLU A 175 13.23 -2.87 0.02
N PHE A 176 12.07 -3.41 0.40
CA PHE A 176 10.90 -3.49 -0.46
C PHE A 176 10.38 -2.11 -0.87
N VAL A 177 10.18 -1.22 0.09
CA VAL A 177 9.68 0.15 -0.16
C VAL A 177 10.65 0.91 -1.06
N VAL A 178 11.96 0.85 -0.79
CA VAL A 178 12.99 1.53 -1.59
C VAL A 178 13.02 0.98 -3.02
N ALA A 179 12.96 -0.35 -3.17
CA ALA A 179 13.00 -1.00 -4.49
C ALA A 179 11.80 -0.63 -5.39
N LEU A 180 10.63 -0.35 -4.80
CA LEU A 180 9.41 -0.04 -5.55
C LEU A 180 9.11 1.47 -5.62
N SER A 181 9.79 2.30 -4.84
CA SER A 181 9.57 3.76 -4.83
C SER A 181 9.83 4.38 -6.21
N GLY A 182 8.92 5.28 -6.62
CA GLY A 182 9.00 5.96 -7.91
C GLY A 182 8.59 5.11 -9.12
N LYS A 183 8.34 3.82 -8.94
CA LYS A 183 7.79 2.96 -9.99
C LYS A 183 6.27 3.19 -10.03
N LYS A 184 5.73 3.51 -11.18
CA LYS A 184 4.30 3.81 -11.38
C LYS A 184 3.44 2.53 -11.28
N LEU A 185 3.48 1.87 -10.11
CA LEU A 185 2.72 0.66 -9.80
C LEU A 185 1.40 1.02 -9.15
N SER A 186 0.34 0.30 -9.51
CA SER A 186 -0.94 0.39 -8.83
C SER A 186 -0.87 -0.18 -7.41
N VAL A 187 -1.82 0.17 -6.55
CA VAL A 187 -1.94 -0.38 -5.19
C VAL A 187 -2.00 -1.91 -5.23
N ARG A 188 -2.83 -2.47 -6.13
CA ARG A 188 -3.00 -3.93 -6.30
C ARG A 188 -1.68 -4.61 -6.70
N GLU A 189 -0.93 -4.03 -7.63
CA GLU A 189 0.38 -4.59 -8.02
C GLU A 189 1.38 -4.56 -6.86
N ILE A 190 1.40 -3.50 -6.06
CA ILE A 190 2.26 -3.43 -4.86
C ILE A 190 1.85 -4.49 -3.84
N GLU A 191 0.57 -4.74 -3.63
CA GLU A 191 0.07 -5.79 -2.74
C GLU A 191 0.44 -7.19 -3.23
N GLN A 192 0.27 -7.48 -4.51
CA GLN A 192 0.72 -8.74 -5.11
C GLN A 192 2.24 -8.92 -4.97
N LEU A 193 3.03 -7.88 -5.25
CA LEU A 193 4.48 -7.91 -5.06
C LEU A 193 4.87 -8.10 -3.60
N ALA A 194 4.14 -7.50 -2.63
CA ALA A 194 4.37 -7.71 -1.21
C ALA A 194 4.14 -9.18 -0.82
N HIS A 195 3.04 -9.78 -1.28
CA HIS A 195 2.79 -11.21 -1.06
C HIS A 195 3.92 -12.06 -1.68
N GLY A 196 4.32 -11.79 -2.91
CA GLY A 196 5.44 -12.48 -3.56
C GLY A 196 6.77 -12.30 -2.82
N TYR A 197 7.07 -11.10 -2.33
CA TYR A 197 8.30 -10.79 -1.62
C TYR A 197 8.42 -11.47 -0.25
N PHE A 198 7.33 -11.41 0.54
CA PHE A 198 7.35 -11.89 1.93
C PHE A 198 6.97 -13.37 2.07
N ARG A 199 6.21 -13.93 1.14
CA ARG A 199 5.72 -15.31 1.19
C ARG A 199 6.22 -16.19 0.05
N GLY A 200 6.62 -15.59 -1.06
CA GLY A 200 7.08 -16.31 -2.25
C GLY A 200 8.53 -16.80 -2.16
N PRO A 201 9.01 -17.42 -3.23
CA PRO A 201 10.37 -17.95 -3.31
C PRO A 201 11.44 -16.85 -3.22
N ALA A 202 12.65 -17.21 -2.81
CA ALA A 202 13.77 -16.27 -2.66
C ALA A 202 14.09 -15.52 -3.96
N SER A 203 13.87 -16.16 -5.14
CA SER A 203 14.05 -15.55 -6.47
C SER A 203 13.18 -14.33 -6.68
N PHE A 204 11.94 -14.30 -6.15
CA PHE A 204 11.06 -13.13 -6.23
C PHE A 204 11.61 -11.95 -5.43
N ARG A 205 12.11 -12.25 -4.23
CA ARG A 205 12.75 -11.26 -3.36
C ARG A 205 13.98 -10.64 -4.03
N GLN A 206 14.80 -11.49 -4.64
CA GLN A 206 15.98 -11.04 -5.36
C GLN A 206 15.61 -10.19 -6.59
N ALA A 207 14.68 -10.63 -7.43
CA ALA A 207 14.22 -9.89 -8.60
C ALA A 207 13.67 -8.49 -8.24
N ILE A 208 12.94 -8.37 -7.13
CA ILE A 208 12.44 -7.07 -6.66
C ILE A 208 13.59 -6.18 -6.19
N ARG A 209 14.56 -6.71 -5.42
CA ARG A 209 15.76 -5.96 -4.99
C ARG A 209 16.61 -5.47 -6.17
N GLU A 210 16.73 -6.27 -7.21
CA GLU A 210 17.44 -5.94 -8.44
C GLU A 210 16.69 -4.95 -9.36
N GLY A 211 15.48 -4.56 -8.94
CA GLY A 211 14.71 -3.55 -9.66
C GLY A 211 13.82 -4.09 -10.77
N HIS A 212 13.54 -5.38 -10.81
CA HIS A 212 12.74 -6.09 -11.81
C HIS A 212 11.36 -6.56 -11.29
N PRO A 213 10.49 -5.69 -10.69
CA PRO A 213 9.19 -6.13 -10.19
C PRO A 213 8.26 -6.65 -11.29
N GLY A 214 8.42 -6.20 -12.55
CA GLY A 214 7.64 -6.67 -13.69
C GLY A 214 7.72 -8.17 -13.90
N ARG A 215 8.93 -8.75 -13.78
CA ARG A 215 9.13 -10.21 -13.88
C ARG A 215 8.34 -10.99 -12.83
N VAL A 216 8.31 -10.46 -11.61
CA VAL A 216 7.56 -11.07 -10.50
C VAL A 216 6.06 -10.95 -10.75
N LEU A 217 5.57 -9.80 -11.22
CA LEU A 217 4.16 -9.61 -11.58
C LEU A 217 3.72 -10.54 -12.71
N GLU A 218 4.54 -10.71 -13.73
CA GLU A 218 4.27 -11.66 -14.83
C GLU A 218 4.20 -13.11 -14.32
N ALA A 219 5.13 -13.50 -13.44
CA ALA A 219 5.09 -14.83 -12.83
C ALA A 219 3.85 -15.03 -11.96
N LEU A 220 3.46 -14.02 -11.18
CA LEU A 220 2.25 -14.07 -10.34
C LEU A 220 0.96 -14.08 -11.17
N ARG A 221 0.92 -13.37 -12.31
CA ARG A 221 -0.23 -13.38 -13.23
C ARG A 221 -0.43 -14.72 -13.95
N LYS A 222 0.64 -15.52 -14.11
CA LYS A 222 0.57 -16.86 -14.69
C LYS A 222 -0.02 -17.88 -13.73
N VAL A 223 -0.05 -17.57 -12.42
CA VAL A 223 -0.74 -18.39 -11.42
C VAL A 223 -2.20 -17.93 -11.39
N PRO A 224 -3.17 -18.77 -11.76
CA PRO A 224 -4.59 -18.41 -11.70
C PRO A 224 -4.97 -17.97 -10.28
N GLU A 225 -5.66 -16.83 -10.15
CA GLU A 225 -6.17 -16.35 -8.83
C GLU A 225 -7.29 -17.28 -8.30
N ASP A 226 -7.96 -17.96 -9.20
CA ASP A 226 -9.02 -18.94 -8.86
C ASP A 226 -8.63 -20.31 -9.44
N PRO A 227 -8.60 -21.36 -8.63
CA PRO A 227 -8.28 -22.72 -9.11
C PRO A 227 -9.47 -23.37 -9.83
N ASP A 228 -10.08 -22.66 -10.78
CA ASP A 228 -11.24 -23.12 -11.56
C ASP A 228 -10.99 -24.40 -12.37
N GLY A 229 -9.79 -24.95 -12.35
CA GLY A 229 -9.45 -26.26 -12.90
C GLY A 229 -9.10 -27.32 -11.84
N CYS A 230 -9.02 -26.92 -10.57
CA CYS A 230 -8.67 -27.85 -9.49
C CYS A 230 -9.87 -28.65 -9.04
N ASN A 231 -9.66 -29.95 -8.81
CA ASN A 231 -10.65 -30.79 -8.13
C ASN A 231 -10.75 -30.40 -6.63
N GLU A 232 -11.77 -30.94 -5.95
CA GLU A 232 -12.04 -30.59 -4.54
C GLU A 232 -10.86 -30.94 -3.61
N PHE A 233 -10.21 -32.05 -3.83
CA PHE A 233 -9.04 -32.48 -3.05
C PHE A 233 -7.85 -31.50 -3.23
N GLU A 234 -7.59 -31.06 -4.45
CA GLU A 234 -6.54 -30.09 -4.75
C GLU A 234 -6.80 -28.74 -4.10
N ARG A 235 -8.05 -28.27 -4.12
CA ARG A 235 -8.46 -27.03 -3.41
C ARG A 235 -8.23 -27.13 -1.91
N VAL A 236 -8.59 -28.25 -1.30
CA VAL A 236 -8.34 -28.50 0.13
C VAL A 236 -6.85 -28.49 0.42
N LEU A 237 -6.03 -29.18 -0.38
CA LEU A 237 -4.58 -29.23 -0.21
C LEU A 237 -3.94 -27.85 -0.36
N LEU A 238 -4.35 -27.03 -1.34
CA LEU A 238 -3.87 -25.65 -1.51
C LEU A 238 -4.17 -24.82 -0.28
N LYS A 239 -5.39 -24.94 0.28
CA LYS A 239 -5.78 -24.25 1.50
C LYS A 239 -4.95 -24.70 2.70
N ASP A 240 -4.68 -25.98 2.84
CA ASP A 240 -3.85 -26.52 3.91
C ASP A 240 -2.39 -26.06 3.80
N LEU A 241 -1.85 -25.95 2.59
CA LEU A 241 -0.52 -25.40 2.35
C LEU A 241 -0.45 -23.91 2.73
N GLU A 242 -1.49 -23.11 2.40
CA GLU A 242 -1.57 -21.70 2.79
C GLU A 242 -1.64 -21.54 4.32
N ILE A 243 -2.49 -22.33 4.97
CA ILE A 243 -2.63 -22.35 6.43
C ILE A 243 -1.30 -22.75 7.08
N THR A 244 -0.65 -23.78 6.59
CA THR A 244 0.64 -24.27 7.09
C THR A 244 1.70 -23.18 6.96
N GLN A 245 1.84 -22.54 5.81
CA GLN A 245 2.79 -21.44 5.60
C GLN A 245 2.52 -20.28 6.58
N LYS A 246 1.25 -19.92 6.78
CA LYS A 246 0.86 -18.86 7.72
C LYS A 246 1.23 -19.20 9.16
N TYR A 247 0.99 -20.44 9.61
CA TYR A 247 1.32 -20.86 10.97
C TYR A 247 2.85 -20.97 11.18
N MET A 248 3.58 -21.50 10.21
CA MET A 248 5.05 -21.53 10.26
C MET A 248 5.62 -20.12 10.46
N GLN A 249 5.17 -19.14 9.67
CA GLN A 249 5.59 -17.75 9.82
C GLN A 249 5.24 -17.17 11.20
N ARG A 250 4.02 -17.47 11.72
CA ARG A 250 3.62 -17.02 13.07
C ARG A 250 4.48 -17.60 14.17
N VAL A 251 4.85 -18.87 14.08
CA VAL A 251 5.70 -19.53 15.06
C VAL A 251 7.11 -18.92 14.99
N MET A 252 7.72 -18.83 13.81
CA MET A 252 9.04 -18.22 13.63
C MET A 252 9.09 -16.79 14.17
N GLY A 253 8.08 -15.96 13.87
CA GLY A 253 8.04 -14.57 14.32
C GLY A 253 7.79 -14.38 15.82
N LYS A 254 7.34 -15.42 16.54
CA LYS A 254 7.05 -15.34 17.97
C LYS A 254 8.04 -16.11 18.85
N SER A 255 8.78 -17.03 18.28
CA SER A 255 9.66 -17.94 19.03
C SER A 255 10.80 -17.23 19.78
N GLU A 256 11.20 -16.04 19.30
CA GLU A 256 12.27 -15.23 19.91
C GLU A 256 11.75 -14.09 20.80
N ASP A 257 10.43 -14.08 21.09
CA ASP A 257 9.83 -12.99 21.88
C ASP A 257 10.28 -13.04 23.33
N ARG A 258 10.85 -11.93 23.83
CA ARG A 258 11.36 -11.80 25.20
C ARG A 258 10.29 -11.97 26.29
N ARG A 259 9.01 -12.01 25.95
CA ARG A 259 7.89 -12.26 26.86
C ARG A 259 7.68 -13.74 27.17
N LEU A 260 8.35 -14.64 26.46
CA LEU A 260 8.29 -16.08 26.69
C LEU A 260 9.19 -16.47 27.87
N LYS A 261 8.67 -16.36 29.11
CA LYS A 261 9.50 -16.51 30.34
C LYS A 261 8.94 -17.52 31.34
N THR A 262 7.68 -17.96 31.17
CA THR A 262 7.05 -18.79 32.22
C THR A 262 7.47 -20.25 32.10
N PRO A 263 7.78 -20.92 33.21
CA PRO A 263 8.14 -22.36 33.22
C PRO A 263 7.04 -23.25 32.61
N ALA A 264 5.77 -22.91 32.87
CA ALA A 264 4.63 -23.65 32.31
C ALA A 264 4.59 -23.56 30.77
N PHE A 265 4.90 -22.38 30.20
CA PHE A 265 5.02 -22.24 28.75
C PHE A 265 6.16 -23.11 28.20
N HIS A 266 7.36 -23.07 28.83
CA HIS A 266 8.50 -23.83 28.35
C HIS A 266 8.28 -25.35 28.42
N ALA A 267 7.60 -25.85 29.46
CA ALA A 267 7.25 -27.26 29.56
C ALA A 267 6.32 -27.73 28.42
N GLN A 268 5.25 -26.97 28.15
CA GLN A 268 4.33 -27.29 27.06
C GLN A 268 4.97 -27.08 25.68
N ALA A 269 5.74 -26.00 25.51
CA ALA A 269 6.41 -25.69 24.25
C ALA A 269 7.43 -26.78 23.89
N ASN A 270 8.18 -27.31 24.88
CA ASN A 270 9.13 -28.41 24.66
C ASN A 270 8.44 -29.65 24.09
N LEU A 271 7.29 -30.05 24.64
CA LEU A 271 6.53 -31.19 24.14
C LEU A 271 6.06 -30.98 22.68
N LEU A 272 5.45 -29.81 22.41
CA LEU A 272 4.93 -29.50 21.08
C LEU A 272 6.05 -29.36 20.04
N THR A 273 7.15 -28.70 20.40
CA THR A 273 8.29 -28.54 19.49
C THR A 273 8.99 -29.85 19.21
N ALA A 274 9.10 -30.77 20.18
CA ALA A 274 9.61 -32.13 19.96
C ALA A 274 8.75 -32.88 18.95
N GLY A 275 7.42 -32.80 19.05
CA GLY A 275 6.50 -33.38 18.09
C GLY A 275 6.65 -32.79 16.67
N ILE A 276 6.79 -31.46 16.57
CA ILE A 276 7.02 -30.78 15.28
C ILE A 276 8.36 -31.21 14.67
N LEU A 277 9.44 -31.21 15.48
CA LEU A 277 10.78 -31.57 15.00
C LEU A 277 10.85 -33.02 14.52
N SER A 278 10.15 -33.95 15.18
CA SER A 278 10.10 -35.36 14.76
C SER A 278 9.46 -35.55 13.38
N GLN A 279 8.54 -34.67 13.00
CA GLN A 279 7.82 -34.74 11.71
C GLN A 279 8.45 -33.85 10.63
N THR A 280 9.36 -32.92 10.99
CA THR A 280 9.90 -31.90 10.08
C THR A 280 10.54 -32.50 8.84
N ARG A 281 11.30 -33.59 8.98
CA ARG A 281 11.98 -34.23 7.84
C ARG A 281 10.98 -34.83 6.86
N ALA A 282 10.04 -35.63 7.34
CA ALA A 282 9.00 -36.25 6.49
C ALA A 282 8.12 -35.19 5.81
N PHE A 283 7.75 -34.14 6.54
CA PHE A 283 7.00 -33.01 5.99
C PHE A 283 7.80 -32.28 4.90
N SER A 284 9.09 -31.95 5.16
CA SER A 284 9.95 -31.28 4.20
C SER A 284 10.12 -32.11 2.92
N ASP A 285 10.31 -33.42 3.04
CA ASP A 285 10.44 -34.33 1.89
C ASP A 285 9.15 -34.42 1.06
N SER A 286 7.99 -34.41 1.74
CA SER A 286 6.67 -34.42 1.07
C SER A 286 6.42 -33.11 0.32
N VAL A 287 6.71 -31.98 0.94
CA VAL A 287 6.58 -30.65 0.30
C VAL A 287 7.54 -30.51 -0.88
N ARG A 288 8.76 -30.99 -0.75
CA ARG A 288 9.75 -30.99 -1.84
C ARG A 288 9.26 -31.82 -3.05
N LYS A 289 8.80 -33.05 -2.82
CA LYS A 289 8.22 -33.88 -3.88
C LYS A 289 7.01 -33.24 -4.58
N LEU A 290 6.18 -32.53 -3.84
CA LEU A 290 5.06 -31.78 -4.40
C LEU A 290 5.55 -30.61 -5.25
N HIS A 291 6.52 -29.84 -4.74
CA HIS A 291 7.14 -28.73 -5.45
C HIS A 291 7.76 -29.17 -6.78
N ASP A 292 8.55 -30.23 -6.77
CA ASP A 292 9.25 -30.74 -7.96
C ASP A 292 8.24 -31.17 -9.04
N ARG A 293 7.20 -31.94 -8.66
CA ARG A 293 6.12 -32.34 -9.56
C ARG A 293 5.36 -31.15 -10.14
N SER A 294 5.13 -30.10 -9.33
CA SER A 294 4.44 -28.89 -9.77
C SER A 294 5.31 -28.07 -10.76
N GLY A 295 6.62 -28.08 -10.58
CA GLY A 295 7.58 -27.45 -11.49
C GLY A 295 7.67 -28.15 -12.85
N GLU A 296 7.67 -29.50 -12.86
CA GLU A 296 7.66 -30.31 -14.08
C GLU A 296 6.36 -30.13 -14.89
N ALA A 297 5.22 -30.07 -14.21
CA ALA A 297 3.92 -29.83 -14.86
C ALA A 297 3.86 -28.46 -15.55
N GLN A 298 4.48 -27.42 -14.97
CA GLN A 298 4.56 -26.10 -15.58
C GLN A 298 5.52 -26.04 -16.78
N SER A 299 6.59 -26.80 -16.76
CA SER A 299 7.55 -26.87 -17.89
C SER A 299 7.02 -27.71 -19.04
N GLY A 300 6.23 -28.73 -18.79
CA GLY A 300 5.59 -29.60 -19.79
C GLY A 300 4.50 -28.90 -20.61
N VAL A 301 3.80 -27.91 -20.05
CA VAL A 301 2.79 -27.11 -20.77
C VAL A 301 3.43 -26.12 -21.76
N SER A 302 4.74 -25.79 -21.60
CA SER A 302 5.48 -24.91 -22.52
C SER A 302 6.05 -25.63 -23.75
N ALA A 303 6.00 -26.95 -23.81
CA ALA A 303 6.47 -27.77 -24.93
C ALA A 303 5.28 -28.43 -25.65
N ALA A 304 4.40 -27.66 -26.26
CA ALA A 304 3.51 -28.19 -27.30
C ALA A 304 4.34 -28.32 -28.60
N PRO A 305 4.36 -29.49 -29.25
CA PRO A 305 5.13 -29.68 -30.45
C PRO A 305 4.54 -28.90 -31.60
N GLY A 306 5.28 -27.91 -32.08
CA GLY A 306 5.02 -27.27 -33.35
C GLY A 306 5.27 -28.25 -34.49
N GLY A 307 4.27 -28.29 -35.40
CA GLY A 307 4.54 -28.53 -36.80
C GLY A 307 4.80 -29.95 -37.26
N HIS A 308 3.78 -30.60 -37.73
CA HIS A 308 3.94 -31.54 -38.84
C HIS A 308 3.70 -30.77 -40.16
N GLU A 309 4.81 -30.50 -40.83
CA GLU A 309 4.81 -30.24 -42.28
C GLU A 309 4.26 -31.47 -43.03
N HIS A 310 3.19 -31.29 -43.77
CA HIS A 310 2.84 -32.18 -44.88
C HIS A 310 3.06 -31.42 -46.19
N SER A 311 4.12 -31.85 -46.83
CA SER A 311 4.40 -31.53 -48.23
C SER A 311 3.40 -32.17 -49.17
N GLY A 312 2.87 -31.35 -50.09
CA GLY A 312 2.63 -31.62 -51.47
C GLY A 312 1.56 -32.64 -51.87
N ASP A 313 0.50 -32.20 -52.52
CA ASP A 313 0.25 -32.56 -53.89
C ASP A 313 -0.72 -31.55 -54.56
N ARG A 314 -0.39 -31.23 -55.80
CA ARG A 314 -1.14 -30.33 -56.71
C ARG A 314 -2.15 -31.15 -57.53
N SER A 315 -3.38 -30.64 -57.69
CA SER A 315 -4.06 -30.51 -58.99
C SER A 315 -5.61 -30.28 -58.79
N PRO A 316 -6.40 -29.89 -59.82
CA PRO A 316 -6.77 -28.46 -59.96
C PRO A 316 -8.32 -28.23 -59.86
N VAL A 317 -8.64 -26.94 -59.91
CA VAL A 317 -9.96 -26.29 -59.97
C VAL A 317 -10.91 -26.86 -61.03
N PRO A 318 -12.27 -26.85 -60.84
CA PRO A 318 -13.06 -25.98 -61.70
C PRO A 318 -14.14 -25.12 -61.01
N THR A 319 -14.12 -23.85 -61.40
CA THR A 319 -15.20 -22.90 -61.82
C THR A 319 -16.62 -23.00 -61.28
N GLN A 320 -17.06 -21.85 -60.90
CA GLN A 320 -18.38 -21.29 -60.55
C GLN A 320 -19.61 -21.79 -61.35
N PRO A 321 -20.88 -21.47 -60.92
CA PRO A 321 -21.41 -20.11 -61.14
C PRO A 321 -22.31 -19.52 -60.01
N GLN A 322 -22.51 -18.20 -60.17
CA GLN A 322 -23.37 -17.26 -59.48
C GLN A 322 -24.89 -17.58 -59.59
N HIS A 323 -25.65 -17.06 -58.67
CA HIS A 323 -26.98 -16.42 -58.67
C HIS A 323 -27.56 -16.48 -57.27
N GLY A 324 -28.21 -15.52 -56.66
CA GLY A 324 -28.91 -14.35 -57.14
C GLY A 324 -29.52 -13.73 -55.84
N ALA A 325 -29.68 -12.46 -55.85
CA ALA A 325 -30.31 -11.65 -54.83
C ALA A 325 -31.78 -11.95 -54.61
N HIS A 326 -32.29 -11.70 -53.41
CA HIS A 326 -33.60 -11.08 -53.24
C HIS A 326 -33.72 -10.40 -51.85
N ASP A 327 -34.11 -9.15 -51.93
CA ASP A 327 -34.66 -8.27 -50.91
C ASP A 327 -35.93 -8.81 -50.25
N LEU A 328 -36.25 -8.25 -49.10
CA LEU A 328 -37.54 -7.66 -48.66
C LEU A 328 -37.52 -7.47 -47.14
N GLN A 329 -37.34 -6.24 -46.62
CA GLN A 329 -38.38 -5.31 -46.12
C GLN A 329 -39.24 -5.82 -44.96
N ALA A 330 -39.00 -5.17 -43.83
CA ALA A 330 -39.86 -4.22 -43.09
C ALA A 330 -41.06 -4.75 -42.29
N THR A 331 -41.22 -4.17 -41.19
CA THR A 331 -42.34 -3.69 -40.32
C THR A 331 -42.12 -4.17 -38.88
N GLY A 332 -42.12 -3.39 -37.82
CA GLY A 332 -42.95 -2.23 -37.49
C GLY A 332 -43.76 -2.57 -36.22
N GLY A 333 -43.79 -1.71 -35.24
CA GLY A 333 -44.78 -1.69 -34.16
C GLY A 333 -44.15 -1.99 -32.79
N ASP A 334 -43.99 -1.13 -31.93
CA ASP A 334 -44.75 -0.04 -31.24
C ASP A 334 -45.26 -0.51 -29.85
N ALA A 335 -45.24 0.45 -28.91
CA ALA A 335 -45.95 0.56 -27.64
C ALA A 335 -45.33 0.02 -26.33
N GLY A 336 -44.86 1.01 -25.55
CA GLY A 336 -44.85 0.92 -24.06
C GLY A 336 -46.27 1.04 -23.48
N PRO A 337 -46.57 1.54 -22.28
CA PRO A 337 -45.74 1.91 -21.12
C PRO A 337 -46.33 1.42 -19.77
N GLY A 338 -45.75 1.86 -18.67
CA GLY A 338 -46.44 1.99 -17.35
C GLY A 338 -45.86 1.13 -16.26
N ALA A 339 -45.46 1.66 -15.25
CA ALA A 339 -45.91 2.39 -14.08
C ALA A 339 -45.32 1.77 -12.81
N GLN A 340 -44.58 2.57 -12.04
CA GLN A 340 -44.84 2.98 -10.63
C GLN A 340 -44.91 1.88 -9.57
N GLY A 341 -44.13 2.10 -8.51
CA GLY A 341 -44.57 1.76 -7.16
C GLY A 341 -43.44 1.48 -6.17
N GLN A 342 -43.03 2.53 -5.47
CA GLN A 342 -43.02 2.66 -4.01
C GLN A 342 -42.03 1.82 -3.19
N ASP A 343 -41.07 2.51 -2.56
CA ASP A 343 -40.56 2.29 -1.19
C ASP A 343 -41.67 2.00 -0.18
N PRO A 344 -41.42 1.47 1.05
CA PRO A 344 -40.39 1.93 1.98
C PRO A 344 -39.88 0.83 2.95
N HIS A 345 -38.71 0.94 3.51
CA HIS A 345 -38.39 1.10 4.94
C HIS A 345 -36.87 1.05 5.10
#